data_249c64e24189e1b1d5807c41b0b45d1c
#
_entry.id   249c64e24189e1b1d5807c41b0b45d1c
#
_cell.length_a   1.000
_cell.length_b   1.000
_cell.length_c   1.000
_cell.angle_alpha   90.00
_cell.angle_beta   90.00
_cell.angle_gamma   90.00
#
_symmetry.space_group_name_H-M   'P 1'
#
loop_
_entity.id
_entity.type
_entity.pdbx_description
1 polymer ?
#
loop_
_entity_poly.entity_id
_entity_poly.type
_entity_poly.pdbx_seq_one_letter_code
_entity_poly.pdbx_strand_id
1 'polypeptide(L)'
;MKTNIRFLVMIAVSLLTVLGMSAQEPFFLHKEGVKLTYADKDKKGKINSYTETTATKVTGDADNCTVTYSMMVMDNKKNPVLKQPMTQTFEVKNGTVTYDPKSLVGQIMEGMQVTVTGTPFQLPSNVKVGDTFGDYTITLNLAGIKTNTEVTGVKAVAEETLDVNGTSIDCVVIE
;
A
#
# COMPACT_ATOMS: atom_id res chain seq x y z
N MET A 1 17.08 -6.58 -20.57
CA MET A 1 17.53 -6.51 -19.16
C MET A 1 16.27 -6.63 -18.30
N LYS A 2 16.00 -7.79 -17.69
CA LYS A 2 14.81 -7.98 -16.84
C LYS A 2 15.12 -7.36 -15.47
N THR A 3 14.50 -6.25 -15.18
CA THR A 3 14.60 -5.63 -13.85
C THR A 3 13.59 -6.30 -12.95
N ASN A 4 14.06 -7.18 -12.07
CA ASN A 4 13.22 -7.75 -11.01
C ASN A 4 12.98 -6.64 -9.98
N ILE A 5 11.83 -5.99 -10.07
CA ILE A 5 11.37 -5.04 -9.06
C ILE A 5 10.73 -5.89 -7.96
N ARG A 6 11.49 -6.11 -6.87
CA ARG A 6 10.93 -6.68 -5.65
C ARG A 6 10.18 -5.58 -4.91
N PHE A 7 8.86 -5.58 -5.01
CA PHE A 7 8.00 -4.77 -4.15
C PHE A 7 7.86 -5.49 -2.81
N LEU A 8 8.61 -5.03 -1.82
CA LEU A 8 8.35 -5.40 -0.44
C LEU A 8 7.16 -4.55 0.04
N VAL A 9 5.95 -5.11 -0.02
CA VAL A 9 4.79 -4.48 0.60
C VAL A 9 4.88 -4.77 2.10
N MET A 10 5.47 -3.84 2.83
CA MET A 10 5.60 -3.92 4.28
C MET A 10 4.30 -3.44 4.91
N ILE A 11 3.55 -4.35 5.49
CA ILE A 11 2.32 -4.03 6.22
C ILE A 11 2.60 -4.21 7.69
N ALA A 12 2.79 -3.11 8.41
CA ALA A 12 2.96 -3.11 9.85
C ALA A 12 1.62 -2.93 10.56
N VAL A 13 1.26 -3.87 11.42
CA VAL A 13 0.08 -3.79 12.29
C VAL A 13 0.54 -3.45 13.71
N SER A 14 0.06 -2.34 14.28
CA SER A 14 0.35 -2.01 15.67
C SER A 14 -0.59 -2.78 16.60
N LEU A 15 -0.02 -3.61 17.49
CA LEU A 15 -0.72 -4.36 18.53
C LEU A 15 -1.29 -3.43 19.61
N LEU A 16 -2.60 -3.55 19.84
CA LEU A 16 -3.21 -3.33 21.16
C LEU A 16 -3.78 -4.69 21.58
N THR A 17 -3.20 -5.27 22.61
CA THR A 17 -3.61 -6.54 23.20
C THR A 17 -5.01 -6.44 23.79
N VAL A 18 -5.96 -7.15 23.19
CA VAL A 18 -7.20 -7.57 23.84
C VAL A 18 -7.29 -9.08 23.69
N LEU A 19 -7.25 -9.76 24.82
CA LEU A 19 -7.45 -11.20 24.95
C LEU A 19 -8.83 -11.60 24.40
N GLY A 20 -8.84 -12.50 23.42
CA GLY A 20 -10.03 -13.26 23.10
C GLY A 20 -10.44 -13.23 21.63
N MET A 21 -10.22 -14.37 20.97
CA MET A 21 -10.59 -14.75 19.61
C MET A 21 -9.68 -14.15 18.51
N SER A 22 -8.83 -15.00 17.96
CA SER A 22 -7.94 -14.68 16.82
C SER A 22 -8.72 -14.53 15.52
N ALA A 23 -9.40 -13.42 15.36
CA ALA A 23 -9.64 -12.91 14.02
C ALA A 23 -8.29 -12.33 13.57
N GLN A 24 -7.72 -12.86 12.50
CA GLN A 24 -6.51 -12.31 11.90
C GLN A 24 -6.75 -10.81 11.63
N GLU A 25 -5.95 -9.93 12.27
CA GLU A 25 -6.13 -8.50 12.05
C GLU A 25 -5.87 -8.17 10.57
N PRO A 26 -6.67 -7.28 9.95
CA PRO A 26 -6.47 -6.89 8.57
C PRO A 26 -5.07 -6.31 8.36
N PHE A 27 -4.43 -6.62 7.23
CA PHE A 27 -3.11 -6.12 6.87
C PHE A 27 -3.07 -4.61 6.54
N PHE A 28 -4.19 -3.93 6.54
CA PHE A 28 -4.30 -2.49 6.24
C PHE A 28 -4.69 -1.70 7.49
N LEU A 29 -4.37 -0.41 7.50
CA LEU A 29 -4.72 0.49 8.59
C LEU A 29 -6.24 0.70 8.61
N HIS A 30 -6.93 0.06 9.53
CA HIS A 30 -8.39 0.08 9.66
C HIS A 30 -8.90 0.88 10.88
N LYS A 31 -7.99 1.62 11.55
CA LYS A 31 -8.34 2.47 12.70
C LYS A 31 -7.91 3.91 12.41
N GLU A 32 -8.82 4.86 12.61
CA GLU A 32 -8.51 6.29 12.44
C GLU A 32 -7.38 6.75 13.36
N GLY A 33 -6.53 7.62 12.83
CA GLY A 33 -5.39 8.19 13.54
C GLY A 33 -4.16 7.29 13.57
N VAL A 34 -4.25 6.02 13.16
CA VAL A 34 -3.06 5.15 13.04
C VAL A 34 -2.18 5.66 11.92
N LYS A 35 -0.89 5.76 12.22
CA LYS A 35 0.14 6.30 11.35
C LYS A 35 1.26 5.28 11.17
N LEU A 36 1.68 5.08 9.92
CA LEU A 36 2.86 4.31 9.56
C LEU A 36 3.86 5.18 8.81
N THR A 37 5.14 4.97 9.08
CA THR A 37 6.23 5.60 8.34
C THR A 37 7.10 4.53 7.71
N TYR A 38 7.17 4.52 6.40
CA TYR A 38 8.01 3.63 5.61
C TYR A 38 9.30 4.35 5.22
N ALA A 39 10.42 3.63 5.28
CA ALA A 39 11.70 4.10 4.76
C ALA A 39 12.03 3.32 3.49
N ASP A 40 12.12 4.01 2.35
CA ASP A 40 12.65 3.44 1.12
C ASP A 40 14.18 3.43 1.17
N LYS A 41 14.77 2.26 0.96
CA LYS A 41 16.22 2.06 1.02
C LYS A 41 16.75 1.55 -0.32
N ASP A 42 17.92 2.02 -0.70
CA ASP A 42 18.66 1.47 -1.83
C ASP A 42 19.23 0.07 -1.51
N LYS A 43 19.86 -0.57 -2.51
CA LYS A 43 20.51 -1.89 -2.36
C LYS A 43 21.63 -1.93 -1.31
N LYS A 44 22.14 -0.78 -0.88
CA LYS A 44 23.19 -0.64 0.14
C LYS A 44 22.61 -0.29 1.51
N GLY A 45 21.29 -0.25 1.65
CA GLY A 45 20.61 0.08 2.90
C GLY A 45 20.53 1.58 3.20
N LYS A 46 20.97 2.45 2.29
CA LYS A 46 20.85 3.90 2.45
C LYS A 46 19.41 4.34 2.20
N ILE A 47 18.90 5.15 3.11
CA ILE A 47 17.54 5.70 2.98
C ILE A 47 17.50 6.78 1.88
N ASN A 48 16.61 6.62 0.91
CA ASN A 48 16.34 7.55 -0.18
C ASN A 48 15.19 8.50 0.16
N SER A 49 14.13 7.94 0.75
CA SER A 49 12.90 8.68 1.05
C SER A 49 12.15 8.05 2.21
N TYR A 50 11.16 8.79 2.71
CA TYR A 50 10.17 8.29 3.64
C TYR A 50 8.77 8.53 3.07
N THR A 51 7.85 7.62 3.38
CA THR A 51 6.42 7.81 3.15
C THR A 51 5.68 7.64 4.47
N GLU A 52 4.99 8.69 4.91
CA GLU A 52 4.12 8.65 6.07
C GLU A 52 2.68 8.47 5.59
N THR A 53 2.00 7.44 6.08
CA THR A 53 0.61 7.12 5.76
C THR A 53 -0.21 7.16 7.03
N THR A 54 -1.29 7.92 7.03
CA THR A 54 -2.21 8.04 8.17
C THR A 54 -3.62 7.68 7.72
N ALA A 55 -4.30 6.77 8.43
CA ALA A 55 -5.72 6.54 8.25
C ALA A 55 -6.51 7.74 8.81
N THR A 56 -7.08 8.54 7.94
CA THR A 56 -7.78 9.79 8.33
C THR A 56 -9.28 9.60 8.49
N LYS A 57 -9.84 8.58 7.86
CA LYS A 57 -11.25 8.23 8.00
C LYS A 57 -11.44 6.74 7.76
N VAL A 58 -12.21 6.10 8.62
CA VAL A 58 -12.64 4.70 8.49
C VAL A 58 -14.14 4.64 8.69
N THR A 59 -14.87 3.99 7.78
CA THR A 59 -16.31 3.76 7.89
C THR A 59 -16.62 2.32 7.58
N GLY A 60 -17.37 1.66 8.47
CA GLY A 60 -17.67 0.22 8.38
C GLY A 60 -16.88 -0.61 9.38
N ASP A 61 -16.81 -1.90 9.15
CA ASP A 61 -16.07 -2.89 9.96
C ASP A 61 -14.82 -3.40 9.22
N ALA A 62 -14.10 -4.34 9.82
CA ALA A 62 -12.84 -4.86 9.25
C ALA A 62 -13.02 -5.57 7.90
N ASP A 63 -14.19 -6.18 7.68
CA ASP A 63 -14.48 -6.94 6.45
C ASP A 63 -15.13 -6.09 5.37
N ASN A 64 -15.88 -5.05 5.77
CA ASN A 64 -16.62 -4.18 4.85
C ASN A 64 -16.46 -2.73 5.28
N CYS A 65 -15.45 -2.06 4.75
CA CYS A 65 -15.18 -0.68 5.10
C CYS A 65 -14.67 0.14 3.92
N THR A 66 -14.73 1.44 4.11
CA THR A 66 -14.00 2.41 3.28
C THR A 66 -12.97 3.09 4.17
N VAL A 67 -11.72 3.08 3.73
CA VAL A 67 -10.61 3.71 4.44
C VAL A 67 -10.00 4.81 3.59
N THR A 68 -9.89 5.99 4.15
CA THR A 68 -9.21 7.11 3.52
C THR A 68 -7.85 7.32 4.20
N TYR A 69 -6.80 7.30 3.40
CA TYR A 69 -5.43 7.57 3.83
C TYR A 69 -4.98 8.94 3.38
N SER A 70 -4.23 9.62 4.24
CA SER A 70 -3.38 10.74 3.90
C SER A 70 -1.94 10.25 3.81
N MET A 71 -1.25 10.52 2.71
CA MET A 71 0.13 10.08 2.46
C MET A 71 1.02 11.27 2.19
N MET A 72 2.13 11.39 2.92
CA MET A 72 3.15 12.41 2.72
C MET A 72 4.47 11.76 2.34
N VAL A 73 4.98 12.12 1.16
CA VAL A 73 6.32 11.72 0.72
C VAL A 73 7.33 12.76 1.19
N MET A 74 8.40 12.29 1.79
CA MET A 74 9.48 13.10 2.35
C MET A 74 10.83 12.66 1.78
N ASP A 75 11.78 13.57 1.68
CA ASP A 75 13.16 13.25 1.34
C ASP A 75 13.87 12.45 2.46
N ASN A 76 15.13 12.10 2.25
CA ASN A 76 15.95 11.37 3.23
C ASN A 76 16.25 12.16 4.52
N LYS A 77 15.93 13.45 4.56
CA LYS A 77 16.04 14.33 5.74
C LYS A 77 14.68 14.61 6.39
N LYS A 78 13.63 13.91 5.93
CA LYS A 78 12.23 14.07 6.35
C LYS A 78 11.61 15.43 6.01
N ASN A 79 12.12 16.13 4.99
CA ASN A 79 11.45 17.30 4.46
C ASN A 79 10.36 16.86 3.48
N PRO A 80 9.14 17.43 3.53
CA PRO A 80 8.09 17.14 2.56
C PRO A 80 8.55 17.42 1.13
N VAL A 81 8.35 16.44 0.24
CA VAL A 81 8.59 16.59 -1.21
C VAL A 81 7.39 17.23 -1.89
N LEU A 82 6.20 16.96 -1.38
CA LEU A 82 4.95 17.54 -1.87
C LEU A 82 4.49 18.67 -0.95
N LYS A 83 3.88 19.69 -1.52
CA LYS A 83 3.30 20.82 -0.75
C LYS A 83 2.12 20.40 0.12
N GLN A 84 1.41 19.37 -0.30
CA GLN A 84 0.25 18.83 0.39
C GLN A 84 0.30 17.29 0.38
N PRO A 85 -0.25 16.62 1.40
CA PRO A 85 -0.36 15.18 1.39
C PRO A 85 -1.29 14.72 0.27
N MET A 86 -0.99 13.56 -0.29
CA MET A 86 -1.90 12.83 -1.18
C MET A 86 -2.98 12.16 -0.34
N THR A 87 -4.21 12.12 -0.84
CA THR A 87 -5.29 11.37 -0.21
C THR A 87 -5.65 10.17 -1.09
N GLN A 88 -5.82 9.01 -0.50
CA GLN A 88 -6.23 7.81 -1.22
C GLN A 88 -7.36 7.12 -0.46
N THR A 89 -8.37 6.67 -1.18
CA THR A 89 -9.49 5.93 -0.59
C THR A 89 -9.51 4.51 -1.15
N PHE A 90 -9.58 3.55 -0.24
CA PHE A 90 -9.72 2.14 -0.56
C PHE A 90 -11.07 1.63 -0.10
N GLU A 91 -11.60 0.71 -0.86
CA GLU A 91 -12.80 -0.03 -0.51
C GLU A 91 -12.40 -1.46 -0.13
N VAL A 92 -12.92 -1.93 0.99
CA VAL A 92 -12.79 -3.30 1.46
C VAL A 92 -14.16 -3.94 1.39
N LYS A 93 -14.26 -5.08 0.71
CA LYS A 93 -15.48 -5.88 0.59
C LYS A 93 -15.17 -7.33 0.91
N ASN A 94 -15.88 -7.90 1.88
CA ASN A 94 -15.67 -9.28 2.33
C ASN A 94 -14.19 -9.57 2.63
N GLY A 95 -13.50 -8.67 3.32
CA GLY A 95 -12.10 -8.76 3.64
C GLY A 95 -11.13 -8.60 2.46
N THR A 96 -11.61 -8.20 1.28
CA THR A 96 -10.77 -7.97 0.09
C THR A 96 -10.61 -6.48 -0.17
N VAL A 97 -9.37 -6.01 -0.15
CA VAL A 97 -9.01 -4.63 -0.53
C VAL A 97 -8.91 -4.52 -2.04
N THR A 98 -9.56 -3.51 -2.61
CA THR A 98 -9.46 -3.19 -4.03
C THR A 98 -8.66 -1.90 -4.22
N TYR A 99 -7.58 -2.01 -4.96
CA TYR A 99 -6.73 -0.88 -5.37
C TYR A 99 -7.11 -0.49 -6.80
N ASP A 100 -7.86 0.59 -6.95
CA ASP A 100 -8.15 1.16 -8.28
C ASP A 100 -7.03 2.12 -8.67
N PRO A 101 -6.30 1.86 -9.78
CA PRO A 101 -5.25 2.77 -10.26
C PRO A 101 -5.73 4.20 -10.50
N LYS A 102 -7.00 4.38 -10.84
CA LYS A 102 -7.59 5.72 -11.07
C LYS A 102 -7.64 6.57 -9.80
N SER A 103 -7.76 5.93 -8.63
CA SER A 103 -7.81 6.65 -7.36
C SER A 103 -6.49 7.30 -6.99
N LEU A 104 -5.35 6.78 -7.48
CA LEU A 104 -4.01 7.26 -7.17
C LEU A 104 -3.66 8.59 -7.87
N VAL A 105 -4.20 8.84 -9.04
CA VAL A 105 -3.67 9.89 -9.92
C VAL A 105 -4.48 11.18 -9.89
N GLY A 106 -5.75 11.12 -9.55
CA GLY A 106 -6.62 12.31 -9.51
C GLY A 106 -6.12 13.43 -8.59
N GLN A 107 -5.17 13.12 -7.70
CA GLN A 107 -4.69 14.05 -6.68
C GLN A 107 -3.21 14.43 -6.81
N ILE A 108 -2.40 13.58 -7.45
CA ILE A 108 -0.96 13.85 -7.61
C ILE A 108 -0.72 14.99 -8.61
N MET A 109 -1.66 15.22 -9.51
CA MET A 109 -1.44 16.02 -10.71
C MET A 109 -2.59 17.00 -10.97
N GLU A 110 -3.10 17.64 -9.93
CA GLU A 110 -4.08 18.72 -10.07
C GLU A 110 -3.52 19.82 -11.00
N GLY A 111 -4.23 20.07 -12.09
CA GLY A 111 -3.79 21.01 -13.13
C GLY A 111 -3.02 20.40 -14.30
N MET A 112 -2.68 19.12 -14.28
CA MET A 112 -2.13 18.38 -15.42
C MET A 112 -3.20 17.51 -16.07
N GLN A 113 -3.20 17.44 -17.41
CA GLN A 113 -4.03 16.46 -18.12
C GLN A 113 -3.43 15.07 -17.98
N VAL A 114 -3.88 14.34 -16.96
CA VAL A 114 -3.46 12.98 -16.71
C VAL A 114 -4.67 12.06 -16.82
N THR A 115 -4.52 11.00 -17.60
CA THR A 115 -5.52 9.94 -17.67
C THR A 115 -4.88 8.65 -17.18
N VAL A 116 -5.51 7.97 -16.24
CA VAL A 116 -5.15 6.63 -15.80
C VAL A 116 -6.26 5.67 -16.12
N THR A 117 -5.88 4.57 -16.72
CA THR A 117 -6.75 3.41 -16.95
C THR A 117 -6.01 2.15 -16.52
N GLY A 118 -6.73 1.12 -16.22
CA GLY A 118 -6.12 -0.15 -15.82
C GLY A 118 -7.12 -1.08 -15.15
N THR A 119 -6.63 -2.25 -14.79
CA THR A 119 -7.38 -3.25 -14.05
C THR A 119 -7.16 -3.02 -12.55
N PRO A 120 -8.19 -2.97 -11.71
CA PRO A 120 -8.00 -2.92 -10.26
C PRO A 120 -7.27 -4.16 -9.76
N PHE A 121 -6.32 -3.95 -8.84
CA PHE A 121 -5.66 -5.03 -8.12
C PHE A 121 -6.45 -5.35 -6.85
N GLN A 122 -6.64 -6.64 -6.58
CA GLN A 122 -7.37 -7.11 -5.40
C GLN A 122 -6.47 -7.93 -4.49
N LEU A 123 -6.52 -7.63 -3.19
CA LEU A 123 -5.74 -8.30 -2.17
C LEU A 123 -6.65 -8.69 -1.01
N PRO A 124 -6.86 -10.01 -0.75
CA PRO A 124 -7.62 -10.47 0.41
C PRO A 124 -6.87 -10.20 1.72
N SER A 125 -7.58 -10.02 2.82
CA SER A 125 -6.99 -9.77 4.15
C SER A 125 -6.31 -11.00 4.75
N ASN A 126 -6.62 -12.19 4.27
CA ASN A 126 -6.15 -13.48 4.80
C ASN A 126 -5.14 -14.18 3.88
N VAL A 127 -4.25 -13.41 3.25
CA VAL A 127 -3.21 -13.93 2.36
C VAL A 127 -2.34 -14.98 3.05
N LYS A 128 -2.05 -16.07 2.33
CA LYS A 128 -1.19 -17.17 2.78
C LYS A 128 -0.10 -17.43 1.76
N VAL A 129 1.04 -17.96 2.21
CA VAL A 129 2.10 -18.42 1.32
C VAL A 129 1.55 -19.43 0.33
N GLY A 130 1.82 -19.21 -0.96
CA GLY A 130 1.31 -20.00 -2.08
C GLY A 130 0.11 -19.38 -2.80
N ASP A 131 -0.54 -18.37 -2.22
CA ASP A 131 -1.63 -17.66 -2.90
C ASP A 131 -1.09 -16.91 -4.12
N THR A 132 -1.89 -16.88 -5.19
CA THR A 132 -1.62 -16.17 -6.43
C THR A 132 -2.68 -15.10 -6.66
N PHE A 133 -2.26 -13.97 -7.19
CA PHE A 133 -3.13 -12.82 -7.46
C PHE A 133 -3.26 -12.59 -8.96
N GLY A 134 -4.36 -12.00 -9.37
CA GLY A 134 -4.58 -11.69 -10.78
C GLY A 134 -3.56 -10.69 -11.31
N ASP A 135 -3.20 -10.86 -12.58
CA ASP A 135 -2.40 -9.87 -13.31
C ASP A 135 -3.15 -8.56 -13.41
N TYR A 136 -2.43 -7.44 -13.38
CA TYR A 136 -3.05 -6.13 -13.56
C TYR A 136 -2.20 -5.22 -14.44
N THR A 137 -2.88 -4.27 -15.06
CA THR A 137 -2.26 -3.29 -15.94
C THR A 137 -2.57 -1.88 -15.47
N ILE A 138 -1.61 -0.99 -15.61
CA ILE A 138 -1.79 0.45 -15.39
C ILE A 138 -1.31 1.18 -16.64
N THR A 139 -2.16 1.97 -17.23
CA THR A 139 -1.81 2.87 -18.33
C THR A 139 -1.90 4.30 -17.82
N LEU A 140 -0.78 4.99 -17.83
CA LEU A 140 -0.66 6.40 -17.53
C LEU A 140 -0.50 7.17 -18.85
N ASN A 141 -1.34 8.17 -19.08
CA ASN A 141 -1.15 9.13 -20.18
C ASN A 141 -0.95 10.52 -19.57
N LEU A 142 0.24 11.05 -19.74
CA LEU A 142 0.65 12.36 -19.26
C LEU A 142 0.99 13.25 -20.46
N ALA A 143 0.16 14.26 -20.74
CA ALA A 143 0.38 15.21 -21.83
C ALA A 143 0.69 14.53 -23.18
N GLY A 144 0.00 13.42 -23.49
CA GLY A 144 0.20 12.65 -24.71
C GLY A 144 1.29 11.57 -24.65
N ILE A 145 2.09 11.51 -23.60
CA ILE A 145 3.06 10.43 -23.36
C ILE A 145 2.35 9.29 -22.64
N LYS A 146 2.26 8.14 -23.30
CA LYS A 146 1.60 6.94 -22.78
C LYS A 146 2.62 5.98 -22.20
N THR A 147 2.49 5.64 -20.92
CA THR A 147 3.28 4.61 -20.25
C THR A 147 2.37 3.47 -19.84
N ASN A 148 2.69 2.25 -20.22
CA ASN A 148 2.00 1.04 -19.81
C ASN A 148 2.88 0.28 -18.83
N THR A 149 2.30 -0.11 -17.70
CA THR A 149 2.91 -1.03 -16.73
C THR A 149 2.03 -2.26 -16.66
N GLU A 150 2.61 -3.41 -16.85
CA GLU A 150 1.97 -4.71 -16.69
C GLU A 150 2.65 -5.42 -15.52
N VAL A 151 1.87 -5.91 -14.58
CA VAL A 151 2.33 -6.69 -13.42
C VAL A 151 1.71 -8.07 -13.52
N THR A 152 2.56 -9.09 -13.59
CA THR A 152 2.15 -10.47 -13.82
C THR A 152 2.84 -11.40 -12.83
N GLY A 153 2.17 -12.52 -12.54
CA GLY A 153 2.72 -13.58 -11.71
C GLY A 153 2.84 -13.22 -10.23
N VAL A 154 2.00 -12.30 -9.76
CA VAL A 154 2.00 -11.85 -8.35
C VAL A 154 1.58 -13.00 -7.44
N LYS A 155 2.41 -13.29 -6.43
CA LYS A 155 2.18 -14.41 -5.49
C LYS A 155 2.76 -14.13 -4.12
N ALA A 156 2.18 -14.76 -3.09
CA ALA A 156 2.71 -14.80 -1.75
C ALA A 156 3.79 -15.90 -1.67
N VAL A 157 5.03 -15.53 -1.34
CA VAL A 157 6.19 -16.43 -1.45
C VAL A 157 6.79 -16.85 -0.12
N ALA A 158 6.63 -16.07 0.93
CA ALA A 158 7.22 -16.33 2.25
C ALA A 158 6.44 -15.66 3.37
N GLU A 159 6.67 -16.12 4.59
CA GLU A 159 6.36 -15.38 5.83
C GLU A 159 7.66 -14.86 6.41
N GLU A 160 7.65 -13.64 6.91
CA GLU A 160 8.79 -13.01 7.57
C GLU A 160 8.31 -12.29 8.83
N THR A 161 9.13 -12.29 9.87
CA THR A 161 8.89 -11.49 11.06
C THR A 161 9.76 -10.24 11.01
N LEU A 162 9.14 -9.08 11.09
CA LEU A 162 9.81 -7.77 11.09
C LEU A 162 9.79 -7.16 12.49
N ASP A 163 10.90 -6.53 12.89
CA ASP A 163 10.92 -5.66 14.06
C ASP A 163 10.50 -4.24 13.65
N VAL A 164 9.44 -3.75 14.26
CA VAL A 164 8.96 -2.38 14.08
C VAL A 164 8.96 -1.69 15.44
N ASN A 165 9.98 -0.87 15.70
CA ASN A 165 10.16 -0.14 16.96
C ASN A 165 10.13 -1.06 18.22
N GLY A 166 10.75 -2.23 18.14
CA GLY A 166 10.79 -3.21 19.23
C GLY A 166 9.57 -4.12 19.33
N THR A 167 8.65 -4.04 18.36
CA THR A 167 7.51 -4.96 18.25
C THR A 167 7.71 -5.88 17.06
N SER A 168 7.68 -7.19 17.29
CA SER A 168 7.73 -8.19 16.24
C SER A 168 6.39 -8.29 15.54
N ILE A 169 6.41 -8.20 14.21
CA ILE A 169 5.21 -8.25 13.34
C ILE A 169 5.42 -9.33 12.29
N ASP A 170 4.49 -10.26 12.20
CA ASP A 170 4.51 -11.29 11.16
C ASP A 170 3.91 -10.71 9.88
N CYS A 171 4.63 -10.89 8.77
CA CYS A 171 4.30 -10.36 7.46
C CYS A 171 4.33 -11.44 6.40
N VAL A 172 3.50 -11.31 5.38
CA VAL A 172 3.57 -12.14 4.17
C VAL A 172 4.29 -11.38 3.07
N VAL A 173 5.30 -12.02 2.48
CA VAL A 173 6.04 -11.45 1.35
C VAL A 173 5.31 -11.75 0.05
N ILE A 174 5.03 -10.71 -0.73
CA ILE A 174 4.39 -10.78 -2.05
C ILE A 174 5.41 -10.33 -3.10
N GLU A 175 5.62 -11.17 -4.13
CA GLU A 175 6.49 -10.89 -5.29
C GLU A 175 5.70 -10.83 -6.58
#